data_244115969fc4b4400acaed7ba61f2d67
#
_entry.id   244115969fc4b4400acaed7ba61f2d67
#
_cell.length_a   1.000
_cell.length_b   1.000
_cell.length_c   1.000
_cell.angle_alpha   90.00
_cell.angle_beta   90.00
_cell.angle_gamma   90.00
#
_symmetry.space_group_name_H-M   'P 1'
#
loop_
_entity.id
_entity.type
_entity.pdbx_description
1 polymer ?
#
loop_
_entity_poly.entity_id
_entity_poly.type
_entity_poly.pdbx_seq_one_letter_code
_entity_poly.pdbx_strand_id
1 'polypeptide(L)'
;AHSLIMDGHRVMPVMGEIHYSRIPEAEWAKEIKKMKEGGVTMIATYVFWNHVEEQEGIFNWSGQRDLRHFIELCAKEDIPVVLRLGPFCHGEVRNGGIPDWVFTKGCKTRDDNPVFMSYVKKLYRQIFAQVQGLQWKDGGPLIAVQFDNEQRNGAYLMALKKIALEIGYDLPFYTRTVWPALTRPVPFGEMLPLFGDYADG
;
A
#
# COMPACT_ATOMS: atom_id res chain seq x y z
N ALA A 1 -22.65 -6.15 -9.89
CA ALA A 1 -21.65 -5.84 -10.91
C ALA A 1 -20.30 -6.40 -10.45
N HIS A 2 -19.62 -7.11 -11.33
CA HIS A 2 -18.39 -7.83 -10.98
C HIS A 2 -17.22 -7.34 -11.82
N SER A 3 -17.12 -6.02 -12.03
CA SER A 3 -16.05 -5.42 -12.82
C SER A 3 -15.62 -4.11 -12.21
N LEU A 4 -14.34 -3.79 -12.34
CA LEU A 4 -13.82 -2.47 -12.01
C LEU A 4 -14.38 -1.46 -13.00
N ILE A 5 -14.89 -0.35 -12.49
CA ILE A 5 -15.35 0.77 -13.30
C ILE A 5 -14.48 1.98 -12.95
N MET A 6 -13.87 2.58 -13.95
CA MET A 6 -13.10 3.81 -13.83
C MET A 6 -13.69 4.83 -14.81
N ASP A 7 -14.08 6.00 -14.31
CA ASP A 7 -14.72 7.08 -15.08
C ASP A 7 -15.88 6.61 -15.96
N GLY A 8 -16.72 5.71 -15.42
CA GLY A 8 -17.89 5.15 -16.12
C GLY A 8 -17.59 4.01 -17.10
N HIS A 9 -16.34 3.68 -17.33
CA HIS A 9 -15.90 2.61 -18.23
C HIS A 9 -15.52 1.34 -17.46
N ARG A 10 -15.88 0.18 -18.00
CA ARG A 10 -15.42 -1.12 -17.47
C ARG A 10 -13.96 -1.33 -17.82
N VAL A 11 -13.17 -1.66 -16.82
CA VAL A 11 -11.74 -1.96 -16.98
C VAL A 11 -11.48 -3.40 -16.59
N MET A 12 -10.71 -4.10 -17.41
CA MET A 12 -10.13 -5.40 -17.06
C MET A 12 -8.79 -5.14 -16.36
N PRO A 13 -8.68 -5.29 -15.03
CA PRO A 13 -7.42 -5.02 -14.34
C PRO A 13 -6.42 -6.15 -14.59
N VAL A 14 -5.27 -5.80 -15.13
CA VAL A 14 -4.05 -6.62 -15.14
C VAL A 14 -3.05 -5.89 -14.26
N MET A 15 -2.99 -6.27 -12.99
CA MET A 15 -2.14 -5.61 -12.01
C MET A 15 -0.76 -6.24 -12.00
N GLY A 16 0.25 -5.46 -12.34
CA GLY A 16 1.65 -5.81 -12.15
C GLY A 16 2.18 -5.21 -10.86
N GLU A 17 3.11 -5.89 -10.20
CA GLU A 17 3.72 -5.40 -8.97
C GLU A 17 5.20 -5.09 -9.18
N ILE A 18 5.62 -3.90 -8.72
CA ILE A 18 7.00 -3.43 -8.73
C ILE A 18 7.29 -2.70 -7.43
N HIS A 19 8.27 -3.20 -6.67
CA HIS A 19 8.69 -2.56 -5.41
C HIS A 19 9.72 -1.47 -5.72
N TYR A 20 9.24 -0.25 -5.89
CA TYR A 20 10.03 0.87 -6.38
C TYR A 20 11.35 1.05 -5.64
N SER A 21 11.36 0.95 -4.31
CA SER A 21 12.55 1.13 -3.48
C SER A 21 13.59 -0.01 -3.57
N ARG A 22 13.31 -1.06 -4.35
CA ARG A 22 14.25 -2.16 -4.65
C ARG A 22 14.89 -2.07 -6.03
N ILE A 23 14.46 -1.12 -6.83
CA ILE A 23 14.94 -0.90 -8.19
C ILE A 23 15.68 0.43 -8.22
N PRO A 24 16.85 0.53 -8.85
CA PRO A 24 17.51 1.80 -9.02
C PRO A 24 16.59 2.84 -9.66
N GLU A 25 16.58 4.07 -9.13
CA GLU A 25 15.73 5.15 -9.62
C GLU A 25 15.84 5.36 -11.12
N ALA A 26 17.06 5.29 -11.66
CA ALA A 26 17.34 5.45 -13.09
C ALA A 26 16.65 4.39 -13.99
N GLU A 27 16.22 3.27 -13.43
CA GLU A 27 15.56 2.19 -14.18
C GLU A 27 14.01 2.29 -14.12
N TRP A 28 13.42 3.09 -13.24
CA TRP A 28 11.98 3.12 -13.02
C TRP A 28 11.18 3.39 -14.30
N ALA A 29 11.52 4.44 -15.03
CA ALA A 29 10.80 4.81 -16.25
C ALA A 29 10.81 3.67 -17.29
N LYS A 30 11.94 3.00 -17.44
CA LYS A 30 12.12 1.86 -18.36
C LYS A 30 11.30 0.66 -17.91
N GLU A 31 11.30 0.33 -16.63
CA GLU A 31 10.57 -0.84 -16.12
C GLU A 31 9.06 -0.60 -16.15
N ILE A 32 8.57 0.60 -15.82
CA ILE A 32 7.15 0.98 -15.95
C ILE A 32 6.70 0.82 -17.40
N LYS A 33 7.49 1.32 -18.35
CA LYS A 33 7.18 1.20 -19.78
C LYS A 33 7.11 -0.26 -20.25
N LYS A 34 8.07 -1.09 -19.85
CA LYS A 34 8.05 -2.53 -20.14
C LYS A 34 6.79 -3.22 -19.58
N MET A 35 6.38 -2.89 -18.37
CA MET A 35 5.17 -3.44 -17.77
C MET A 35 3.94 -3.07 -18.62
N LYS A 36 3.82 -1.81 -19.02
CA LYS A 36 2.75 -1.33 -19.90
C LYS A 36 2.75 -2.07 -21.25
N GLU A 37 3.90 -2.17 -21.91
CA GLU A 37 4.07 -2.90 -23.18
C GLU A 37 3.74 -4.39 -23.03
N GLY A 38 3.96 -4.97 -21.84
CA GLY A 38 3.58 -6.34 -21.48
C GLY A 38 2.09 -6.53 -21.16
N GLY A 39 1.27 -5.48 -21.26
CA GLY A 39 -0.18 -5.56 -21.06
C GLY A 39 -0.62 -5.27 -19.60
N VAL A 40 0.27 -4.80 -18.73
CA VAL A 40 -0.10 -4.34 -17.39
C VAL A 40 -0.92 -3.05 -17.51
N THR A 41 -2.08 -3.03 -16.87
CA THR A 41 -3.01 -1.89 -16.90
C THR A 41 -3.01 -1.07 -15.60
N MET A 42 -2.40 -1.56 -14.55
CA MET A 42 -2.19 -0.86 -13.28
C MET A 42 -0.99 -1.43 -12.53
N ILE A 43 -0.31 -0.61 -11.77
CA ILE A 43 0.88 -0.99 -11.01
C ILE A 43 0.59 -0.94 -9.51
N ALA A 44 0.94 -2.01 -8.78
CA ALA A 44 0.99 -2.00 -7.34
C ALA A 44 2.43 -1.83 -6.84
N THR A 45 2.60 -1.08 -5.76
CA THR A 45 3.90 -0.94 -5.09
C THR A 45 3.74 -0.87 -3.58
N TYR A 46 4.66 -1.50 -2.85
CA TYR A 46 4.79 -1.35 -1.41
C TYR A 46 5.60 -0.11 -1.03
N VAL A 47 5.24 0.47 0.11
CA VAL A 47 6.14 1.32 0.88
C VAL A 47 6.73 0.47 2.01
N PHE A 48 7.97 0.04 1.87
CA PHE A 48 8.65 -0.67 2.94
C PHE A 48 9.07 0.31 4.03
N TRP A 49 8.44 0.22 5.20
CA TRP A 49 8.69 1.13 6.31
C TRP A 49 10.16 1.21 6.70
N ASN A 50 10.84 0.04 6.79
CA ASN A 50 12.27 -0.03 7.10
C ASN A 50 13.19 0.57 6.03
N HIS A 51 12.70 0.82 4.81
CA HIS A 51 13.45 1.53 3.78
C HIS A 51 13.37 3.05 3.94
N VAL A 52 12.23 3.54 4.43
CA VAL A 52 11.97 5.00 4.51
C VAL A 52 12.20 5.57 5.91
N GLU A 53 12.17 4.75 6.97
CA GLU A 53 12.45 5.12 8.36
C GLU A 53 13.36 4.06 9.01
N GLU A 54 14.61 3.98 8.55
CA GLU A 54 15.61 3.05 9.08
C GLU A 54 15.94 3.34 10.54
N GLN A 55 15.98 4.61 10.91
CA GLN A 55 16.14 5.11 12.27
C GLN A 55 14.87 5.83 12.71
N GLU A 56 14.44 5.59 13.95
CA GLU A 56 13.22 6.17 14.50
C GLU A 56 13.18 7.70 14.34
N GLY A 57 12.11 8.20 13.71
CA GLY A 57 11.86 9.63 13.49
C GLY A 57 12.62 10.24 12.31
N ILE A 58 13.49 9.49 11.64
CA ILE A 58 14.27 9.98 10.49
C ILE A 58 13.73 9.36 9.22
N PHE A 59 12.90 10.11 8.51
CA PHE A 59 12.35 9.68 7.22
C PHE A 59 13.22 10.15 6.06
N ASN A 60 13.46 9.26 5.10
CA ASN A 60 14.18 9.54 3.87
C ASN A 60 13.29 9.25 2.65
N TRP A 61 13.01 10.29 1.87
CA TRP A 61 12.21 10.25 0.65
C TRP A 61 13.01 10.68 -0.58
N SER A 62 14.32 10.42 -0.62
CA SER A 62 15.19 10.82 -1.72
C SER A 62 15.78 9.64 -2.47
N GLY A 63 16.15 9.87 -3.72
CA GLY A 63 16.73 8.85 -4.59
C GLY A 63 15.81 7.65 -4.72
N GLN A 64 16.34 6.46 -4.54
CA GLN A 64 15.57 5.20 -4.65
C GLN A 64 14.39 5.09 -3.67
N ARG A 65 14.22 6.03 -2.73
CA ARG A 65 13.11 6.10 -1.78
C ARG A 65 12.07 7.17 -2.15
N ASP A 66 12.24 7.87 -3.26
CA ASP A 66 11.33 8.93 -3.72
C ASP A 66 10.04 8.36 -4.29
N LEU A 67 9.08 8.12 -3.39
CA LEU A 67 7.77 7.59 -3.73
C LEU A 67 7.02 8.52 -4.69
N ARG A 68 7.09 9.84 -4.47
CA ARG A 68 6.38 10.81 -5.30
C ARG A 68 6.86 10.73 -6.74
N HIS A 69 8.16 10.77 -6.95
CA HIS A 69 8.74 10.68 -8.28
C HIS A 69 8.35 9.38 -9.01
N PHE A 70 8.38 8.25 -8.30
CA PHE A 70 7.93 6.97 -8.88
C PHE A 70 6.47 7.02 -9.35
N ILE A 71 5.55 7.56 -8.52
CA ILE A 71 4.13 7.67 -8.87
C ILE A 71 3.93 8.65 -10.04
N GLU A 72 4.67 9.76 -10.08
CA GLU A 72 4.62 10.71 -11.19
C GLU A 72 5.13 10.10 -12.51
N LEU A 73 6.09 9.18 -12.46
CA LEU A 73 6.51 8.40 -13.64
C LEU A 73 5.40 7.47 -14.14
N CYS A 74 4.66 6.83 -13.22
CA CYS A 74 3.49 6.04 -13.59
C CYS A 74 2.41 6.91 -14.26
N ALA A 75 2.17 8.11 -13.74
CA ALA A 75 1.23 9.08 -14.32
C ALA A 75 1.63 9.47 -15.75
N LYS A 76 2.92 9.70 -16.03
CA LYS A 76 3.41 10.00 -17.39
C LYS A 76 3.14 8.90 -18.39
N GLU A 77 3.06 7.66 -17.93
CA GLU A 77 2.73 6.49 -18.74
C GLU A 77 1.23 6.16 -18.74
N ASP A 78 0.37 7.02 -18.17
CA ASP A 78 -1.06 6.77 -18.00
C ASP A 78 -1.37 5.44 -17.32
N ILE A 79 -0.57 5.05 -16.33
CA ILE A 79 -0.77 3.82 -15.56
C ILE A 79 -1.27 4.16 -14.16
N PRO A 80 -2.49 3.74 -13.79
CA PRO A 80 -2.99 3.84 -12.43
C PRO A 80 -2.12 3.08 -11.41
N VAL A 81 -2.05 3.60 -10.20
CA VAL A 81 -1.24 3.05 -9.12
C VAL A 81 -2.10 2.60 -7.95
N VAL A 82 -1.82 1.42 -7.45
CA VAL A 82 -2.33 0.88 -6.19
C VAL A 82 -1.20 0.96 -5.15
N LEU A 83 -1.41 1.74 -4.10
CA LEU A 83 -0.40 1.94 -3.06
C LEU A 83 -0.63 0.99 -1.89
N ARG A 84 0.36 0.18 -1.58
CA ARG A 84 0.31 -0.78 -0.47
C ARG A 84 1.04 -0.16 0.72
N LEU A 85 0.25 0.42 1.67
CA LEU A 85 0.77 1.22 2.78
C LEU A 85 1.48 0.40 3.88
N GLY A 86 1.26 -0.90 3.90
CA GLY A 86 1.69 -1.68 5.05
C GLY A 86 0.79 -1.41 6.28
N PRO A 87 1.35 -1.38 7.49
CA PRO A 87 2.77 -1.33 7.88
C PRO A 87 3.57 -2.61 7.67
N PHE A 88 2.90 -3.77 7.60
CA PHE A 88 3.51 -5.04 7.23
C PHE A 88 3.26 -5.31 5.75
N CYS A 89 4.32 -5.52 5.00
CA CYS A 89 4.26 -5.65 3.55
C CYS A 89 4.45 -7.08 3.05
N HIS A 90 4.95 -7.99 3.88
CA HIS A 90 5.47 -9.29 3.44
C HIS A 90 6.67 -9.09 2.47
N GLY A 91 6.49 -9.29 1.17
CA GLY A 91 7.42 -8.90 0.10
C GLY A 91 8.86 -9.43 0.23
N GLU A 92 9.08 -10.52 0.95
CA GLU A 92 10.40 -11.11 1.24
C GLU A 92 11.40 -10.06 1.74
N VAL A 93 10.94 -9.15 2.58
CA VAL A 93 11.75 -8.13 3.26
C VAL A 93 11.82 -8.45 4.76
N ARG A 94 12.94 -8.08 5.39
CA ARG A 94 13.15 -8.28 6.83
C ARG A 94 11.96 -7.73 7.63
N ASN A 95 11.43 -8.54 8.55
CA ASN A 95 10.28 -8.21 9.40
C ASN A 95 9.02 -7.77 8.63
N GLY A 96 8.88 -8.18 7.35
CA GLY A 96 7.78 -7.71 6.51
C GLY A 96 7.79 -6.21 6.26
N GLY A 97 8.95 -5.57 6.36
CA GLY A 97 9.14 -4.14 6.18
C GLY A 97 9.04 -3.30 7.46
N ILE A 98 8.67 -3.89 8.60
CA ILE A 98 8.65 -3.15 9.88
C ILE A 98 10.10 -2.95 10.37
N PRO A 99 10.51 -1.72 10.72
CA PRO A 99 11.87 -1.45 11.20
C PRO A 99 12.22 -2.17 12.50
N ASP A 100 13.48 -2.56 12.64
CA ASP A 100 13.96 -3.28 13.84
C ASP A 100 13.72 -2.50 15.14
N TRP A 101 13.84 -1.18 15.12
CA TRP A 101 13.64 -0.34 16.29
C TRP A 101 12.19 -0.41 16.84
N VAL A 102 11.19 -0.72 16.02
CA VAL A 102 9.80 -0.91 16.47
C VAL A 102 9.71 -2.06 17.48
N PHE A 103 10.43 -3.15 17.23
CA PHE A 103 10.42 -4.33 18.11
C PHE A 103 11.09 -4.07 19.47
N THR A 104 11.90 -3.03 19.59
CA THR A 104 12.51 -2.63 20.88
C THR A 104 11.53 -1.87 21.79
N LYS A 105 10.35 -1.49 21.29
CA LYS A 105 9.36 -0.68 22.04
C LYS A 105 8.47 -1.50 22.97
N GLY A 106 8.59 -2.83 22.97
CA GLY A 106 7.77 -3.69 23.81
C GLY A 106 6.29 -3.70 23.47
N CYS A 107 5.91 -3.24 22.28
CA CYS A 107 4.53 -3.23 21.81
C CYS A 107 4.26 -4.41 20.87
N LYS A 108 3.02 -4.89 20.87
CA LYS A 108 2.58 -5.89 19.91
C LYS A 108 2.42 -5.24 18.55
N THR A 109 3.14 -5.76 17.56
CA THR A 109 3.05 -5.33 16.15
C THR A 109 1.87 -6.00 15.45
N ARG A 110 1.41 -5.41 14.35
CA ARG A 110 0.26 -5.90 13.55
C ARG A 110 -1.00 -6.11 14.40
N ASP A 111 -1.24 -5.18 15.29
CA ASP A 111 -2.33 -5.20 16.26
C ASP A 111 -2.81 -3.77 16.51
N ASP A 112 -4.01 -3.60 17.05
CA ASP A 112 -4.57 -2.30 17.45
C ASP A 112 -3.96 -1.74 18.74
N ASN A 113 -2.78 -2.22 19.10
CA ASN A 113 -2.00 -1.72 20.24
C ASN A 113 -1.73 -0.21 20.09
N PRO A 114 -2.10 0.64 21.09
CA PRO A 114 -2.01 2.09 20.94
C PRO A 114 -0.60 2.61 20.65
N VAL A 115 0.43 1.98 21.21
CA VAL A 115 1.83 2.37 20.99
C VAL A 115 2.23 2.08 19.53
N PHE A 116 1.96 0.87 19.06
CA PHE A 116 2.21 0.50 17.67
C PHE A 116 1.45 1.40 16.69
N MET A 117 0.15 1.61 16.95
CA MET A 117 -0.71 2.47 16.11
C MET A 117 -0.25 3.92 16.07
N SER A 118 0.40 4.42 17.14
CA SER A 118 0.98 5.78 17.13
C SER A 118 2.13 5.91 16.14
N TYR A 119 2.96 4.89 15.99
CA TYR A 119 4.03 4.83 14.99
C TYR A 119 3.47 4.67 13.57
N VAL A 120 2.48 3.80 13.40
CA VAL A 120 1.79 3.63 12.12
C VAL A 120 1.15 4.94 11.65
N LYS A 121 0.54 5.70 12.57
CA LYS A 121 -0.05 7.01 12.23
C LYS A 121 1.01 7.99 11.73
N LYS A 122 2.22 7.98 12.31
CA LYS A 122 3.35 8.80 11.81
C LYS A 122 3.77 8.35 10.41
N LEU A 123 3.95 7.05 10.19
CA LEU A 123 4.28 6.48 8.88
C LEU A 123 3.25 6.92 7.83
N TYR A 124 1.95 6.71 8.09
CA TYR A 124 0.89 7.05 7.13
C TYR A 124 0.83 8.54 6.80
N ARG A 125 1.09 9.41 7.78
CA ARG A 125 1.22 10.86 7.53
C ARG A 125 2.40 11.20 6.62
N GLN A 126 3.53 10.55 6.83
CA GLN A 126 4.72 10.74 6.02
C GLN A 126 4.50 10.27 4.58
N ILE A 127 3.89 9.11 4.39
CA ILE A 127 3.51 8.61 3.07
C ILE A 127 2.51 9.57 2.42
N PHE A 128 1.49 10.01 3.15
CA PHE A 128 0.47 10.94 2.62
C PHE A 128 1.09 12.24 2.14
N ALA A 129 2.06 12.78 2.86
CA ALA A 129 2.78 13.99 2.44
C ALA A 129 3.49 13.82 1.07
N GLN A 130 3.94 12.59 0.74
CA GLN A 130 4.53 12.30 -0.57
C GLN A 130 3.47 12.21 -1.68
N VAL A 131 2.26 11.73 -1.36
CA VAL A 131 1.23 11.43 -2.36
C VAL A 131 0.08 12.45 -2.38
N GLN A 132 0.18 13.52 -1.61
CA GLN A 132 -0.81 14.59 -1.59
C GLN A 132 -1.00 15.19 -2.99
N GLY A 133 -2.26 15.29 -3.45
CA GLY A 133 -2.62 15.74 -4.78
C GLY A 133 -2.43 14.69 -5.89
N LEU A 134 -2.06 13.46 -5.56
CA LEU A 134 -1.90 12.35 -6.51
C LEU A 134 -3.01 11.30 -6.42
N GLN A 135 -4.04 11.51 -5.60
CA GLN A 135 -5.20 10.64 -5.56
C GLN A 135 -6.06 10.82 -6.83
N TRP A 136 -6.81 9.78 -7.21
CA TRP A 136 -7.65 9.81 -8.43
C TRP A 136 -8.62 10.98 -8.45
N LYS A 137 -9.24 11.29 -7.33
CA LYS A 137 -10.14 12.45 -7.17
C LYS A 137 -9.47 13.80 -7.44
N ASP A 138 -8.15 13.87 -7.28
CA ASP A 138 -7.34 15.07 -7.50
C ASP A 138 -6.73 15.09 -8.92
N GLY A 139 -7.09 14.12 -9.76
CA GLY A 139 -6.53 13.94 -11.11
C GLY A 139 -5.21 13.17 -11.14
N GLY A 140 -4.80 12.56 -10.03
CA GLY A 140 -3.58 11.76 -9.94
C GLY A 140 -3.81 10.28 -10.27
N PRO A 141 -2.75 9.47 -10.34
CA PRO A 141 -2.84 8.08 -10.74
C PRO A 141 -3.22 7.11 -9.61
N LEU A 142 -3.27 7.56 -8.34
CA LEU A 142 -3.58 6.71 -7.19
C LEU A 142 -5.06 6.35 -7.16
N ILE A 143 -5.38 5.06 -7.36
CA ILE A 143 -6.76 4.55 -7.46
C ILE A 143 -7.23 3.74 -6.26
N ALA A 144 -6.31 3.17 -5.47
CA ALA A 144 -6.64 2.38 -4.29
C ALA A 144 -5.47 2.28 -3.31
N VAL A 145 -5.78 1.92 -2.07
CA VAL A 145 -4.79 1.66 -1.01
C VAL A 145 -5.03 0.29 -0.39
N GLN A 146 -3.95 -0.46 -0.17
CA GLN A 146 -3.97 -1.68 0.62
C GLN A 146 -3.43 -1.43 2.03
N PHE A 147 -4.14 -1.99 3.02
CA PHE A 147 -3.67 -2.06 4.40
C PHE A 147 -3.10 -3.43 4.73
N ASP A 148 -1.91 -3.44 5.34
CA ASP A 148 -1.24 -4.66 5.80
C ASP A 148 -1.16 -5.75 4.69
N ASN A 149 -0.81 -6.96 5.03
CA ASN A 149 -0.85 -8.09 4.10
C ASN A 149 -1.14 -9.37 4.87
N GLU A 150 -2.07 -10.19 4.34
CA GLU A 150 -2.46 -11.47 4.95
C GLU A 150 -2.87 -11.33 6.42
N GLN A 151 -3.63 -10.28 6.72
CA GLN A 151 -4.09 -9.96 8.06
C GLN A 151 -5.49 -10.56 8.32
N ARG A 152 -5.67 -11.11 9.52
CA ARG A 152 -6.94 -11.72 9.95
C ARG A 152 -7.66 -10.93 11.05
N ASN A 153 -7.02 -9.93 11.62
CA ASN A 153 -7.60 -9.10 12.69
C ASN A 153 -8.36 -7.90 12.09
N GLY A 154 -9.68 -8.05 11.94
CA GLY A 154 -10.53 -6.99 11.40
C GLY A 154 -10.53 -5.71 12.23
N ALA A 155 -10.45 -5.80 13.57
CA ALA A 155 -10.38 -4.61 14.42
C ALA A 155 -9.13 -3.77 14.12
N TYR A 156 -7.99 -4.43 13.96
CA TYR A 156 -6.75 -3.78 13.56
C TYR A 156 -6.86 -3.14 12.17
N LEU A 157 -7.42 -3.86 11.19
CA LEU A 157 -7.63 -3.32 9.84
C LEU A 157 -8.54 -2.09 9.86
N MET A 158 -9.61 -2.11 10.66
CA MET A 158 -10.49 -0.96 10.84
C MET A 158 -9.79 0.22 11.53
N ALA A 159 -8.88 -0.05 12.47
CA ALA A 159 -8.06 0.99 13.08
C ALA A 159 -7.11 1.63 12.06
N LEU A 160 -6.50 0.85 11.16
CA LEU A 160 -5.69 1.37 10.05
C LEU A 160 -6.53 2.26 9.11
N LYS A 161 -7.72 1.79 8.72
CA LYS A 161 -8.65 2.57 7.90
C LYS A 161 -9.01 3.90 8.55
N LYS A 162 -9.35 3.89 9.84
CA LYS A 162 -9.68 5.11 10.59
C LYS A 162 -8.54 6.12 10.53
N ILE A 163 -7.31 5.67 10.79
CA ILE A 163 -6.12 6.54 10.71
C ILE A 163 -5.95 7.11 9.30
N ALA A 164 -6.10 6.29 8.27
CA ALA A 164 -5.95 6.74 6.88
C ALA A 164 -6.98 7.82 6.52
N LEU A 165 -8.26 7.61 6.88
CA LEU A 165 -9.32 8.60 6.66
C LEU A 165 -9.06 9.91 7.40
N GLU A 166 -8.64 9.84 8.67
CA GLU A 166 -8.28 11.02 9.47
C GLU A 166 -7.12 11.84 8.87
N ILE A 167 -6.22 11.19 8.14
CA ILE A 167 -5.07 11.83 7.48
C ILE A 167 -5.48 12.48 6.15
N GLY A 168 -6.50 11.93 5.45
CA GLY A 168 -6.99 12.46 4.19
C GLY A 168 -6.91 11.50 3.00
N TYR A 169 -6.63 10.22 3.23
CA TYR A 169 -6.80 9.22 2.16
C TYR A 169 -8.29 9.07 1.84
N ASP A 170 -8.64 9.31 0.61
CA ASP A 170 -10.02 9.29 0.10
C ASP A 170 -10.08 8.55 -1.23
N LEU A 171 -10.00 7.24 -1.13
CA LEU A 171 -10.00 6.30 -2.26
C LEU A 171 -10.35 4.90 -1.76
N PRO A 172 -10.67 3.94 -2.62
CA PRO A 172 -10.97 2.58 -2.22
C PRO A 172 -9.89 1.94 -1.38
N PHE A 173 -10.30 1.31 -0.27
CA PHE A 173 -9.43 0.55 0.62
C PHE A 173 -9.66 -0.94 0.42
N TYR A 174 -8.56 -1.71 0.40
CA TYR A 174 -8.63 -3.14 0.38
C TYR A 174 -7.57 -3.78 1.29
N THR A 175 -7.74 -5.04 1.58
CA THR A 175 -6.76 -5.86 2.26
C THR A 175 -6.68 -7.22 1.58
N ARG A 176 -5.50 -7.81 1.60
CA ARG A 176 -5.31 -9.20 1.20
C ARG A 176 -5.38 -10.08 2.43
N THR A 177 -6.24 -11.11 2.37
CA THR A 177 -6.36 -12.12 3.42
C THR A 177 -6.20 -13.52 2.82
N VAL A 178 -5.65 -14.44 3.61
CA VAL A 178 -5.48 -15.85 3.20
C VAL A 178 -6.81 -16.61 3.36
N TRP A 179 -7.56 -16.28 4.42
CA TRP A 179 -8.84 -16.94 4.76
C TRP A 179 -9.79 -15.92 5.38
N PRO A 180 -11.11 -16.11 5.24
CA PRO A 180 -12.07 -15.29 5.96
C PRO A 180 -11.76 -15.31 7.45
N ALA A 181 -11.57 -14.15 8.05
CA ALA A 181 -11.38 -14.03 9.48
C ALA A 181 -12.71 -14.21 10.18
N LEU A 182 -13.04 -15.45 10.51
CA LEU A 182 -14.32 -15.78 11.13
C LEU A 182 -14.47 -15.24 12.56
N THR A 183 -13.36 -15.00 13.26
CA THR A 183 -13.36 -14.57 14.66
C THR A 183 -13.39 -13.05 14.85
N ARG A 184 -12.85 -12.29 13.91
CA ARG A 184 -12.83 -10.81 13.91
C ARG A 184 -12.92 -10.29 12.47
N PRO A 185 -14.08 -10.45 11.81
CA PRO A 185 -14.22 -10.02 10.43
C PRO A 185 -14.19 -8.50 10.31
N VAL A 186 -13.75 -8.01 9.16
CA VAL A 186 -14.03 -6.63 8.75
C VAL A 186 -15.53 -6.54 8.47
N PRO A 187 -16.26 -5.53 8.99
CA PRO A 187 -17.67 -5.37 8.69
C PRO A 187 -17.94 -5.25 7.19
N PHE A 188 -19.07 -5.76 6.74
CA PHE A 188 -19.44 -5.75 5.33
C PHE A 188 -19.50 -4.30 4.78
N GLY A 189 -18.90 -4.10 3.59
CA GLY A 189 -18.87 -2.80 2.93
C GLY A 189 -17.76 -1.86 3.37
N GLU A 190 -17.05 -2.17 4.44
CA GLU A 190 -16.01 -1.27 4.98
C GLU A 190 -14.68 -1.35 4.21
N MET A 191 -14.38 -2.50 3.62
CA MET A 191 -13.14 -2.74 2.90
C MET A 191 -13.33 -3.88 1.91
N LEU A 192 -12.66 -3.83 0.77
CA LEU A 192 -12.67 -4.93 -0.19
C LEU A 192 -11.70 -6.02 0.28
N PRO A 193 -12.16 -7.23 0.60
CA PRO A 193 -11.28 -8.35 0.85
C PRO A 193 -10.81 -8.94 -0.49
N LEU A 194 -9.51 -8.99 -0.71
CA LEU A 194 -8.93 -9.78 -1.78
C LEU A 194 -8.35 -11.05 -1.18
N PHE A 195 -8.83 -12.18 -1.64
CA PHE A 195 -8.31 -13.48 -1.23
C PHE A 195 -7.09 -13.82 -2.08
N GLY A 196 -6.04 -14.33 -1.44
CA GLY A 196 -4.91 -14.86 -2.17
C GLY A 196 -5.29 -16.19 -2.82
N ASP A 197 -4.94 -16.35 -4.09
CA ASP A 197 -5.00 -17.64 -4.77
C ASP A 197 -3.84 -18.55 -4.32
N TYR A 198 -3.79 -18.86 -3.05
CA TYR A 198 -3.16 -20.12 -2.69
C TYR A 198 -4.26 -21.15 -2.94
N ALA A 199 -4.27 -21.69 -4.15
CA ALA A 199 -5.08 -22.85 -4.44
C ALA A 199 -4.69 -23.92 -3.43
N ASP A 200 -5.55 -24.14 -2.48
CA ASP A 200 -5.50 -25.34 -1.69
C ASP A 200 -5.82 -26.46 -2.66
N GLY A 201 -4.76 -27.14 -3.03
CA GLY A 201 -4.91 -28.39 -3.74
C GLY A 201 -5.60 -29.44 -2.87
#